data_18ebcd109a117d14d7f7bfbe96fdfe59
#
_entry.id   18ebcd109a117d14d7f7bfbe96fdfe59
#
_cell.length_a   1.000
_cell.length_b   1.000
_cell.length_c   1.000
_cell.angle_alpha   90.00
_cell.angle_beta   90.00
_cell.angle_gamma   90.00
#
_symmetry.space_group_name_H-M   'P 1'
#
loop_
_entity.id
_entity.type
_entity.pdbx_description
1 polymer ?
#
loop_
_entity_poly.entity_id
_entity_poly.type
_entity_poly.pdbx_seq_one_letter_code
_entity_poly.pdbx_strand_id
1 'polypeptide(L)'
;LAEKPTDLLGKHYFQTRERLSKAIEALSKLGAESGIGPGRMALLKNLLANLEDPFLFVVVGEVNAGKSTLLNALFGEDFCNADVIPTTERIAFFKYGAEAHEFDFSEDIVEVFRPNQFLKDFNLVDTPGTNSIEATHQPITEQFLPMADLVLFVFSVTNPWGASTWEFLDRIHHQWKKKVVFVLQQCDLRTDEEVAAILEHLQKTAHHRFGQHFPTFAVSAKTAFLAKTSGHD
;
A
#
# COMPACT_ATOMS: atom_id res chain seq x y z
N LEU A 1 18.15 17.38 4.17
CA LEU A 1 16.83 17.96 3.88
C LEU A 1 15.92 16.79 3.56
N ALA A 2 15.03 16.42 4.48
CA ALA A 2 14.05 15.35 4.19
C ALA A 2 13.28 15.74 2.91
N GLU A 3 13.34 14.91 1.89
CA GLU A 3 12.56 15.07 0.67
C GLU A 3 11.10 15.19 1.05
N LYS A 4 10.41 16.19 0.49
CA LYS A 4 8.98 16.32 0.73
C LYS A 4 8.28 15.09 0.16
N PRO A 5 7.23 14.55 0.80
CA PRO A 5 6.45 13.40 0.30
C PRO A 5 6.00 13.56 -1.16
N THR A 6 5.74 14.78 -1.60
CA THR A 6 5.45 15.15 -3.00
C THR A 6 6.56 14.78 -3.99
N ASP A 7 7.78 14.52 -3.53
CA ASP A 7 8.88 14.11 -4.41
C ASP A 7 8.84 12.59 -4.73
N LEU A 8 8.18 11.78 -3.89
CA LEU A 8 8.06 10.33 -4.09
C LEU A 8 7.20 9.95 -5.30
N LEU A 9 6.07 10.62 -5.50
CA LEU A 9 5.20 10.40 -6.68
C LEU A 9 5.62 11.24 -7.89
N GLY A 10 6.54 12.17 -7.71
CA GLY A 10 7.04 13.07 -8.74
C GLY A 10 6.03 14.15 -9.18
N LYS A 11 6.55 15.27 -9.63
CA LYS A 11 5.72 16.42 -10.09
C LYS A 11 4.74 16.06 -11.20
N HIS A 12 5.10 15.09 -12.04
CA HIS A 12 4.27 14.66 -13.17
C HIS A 12 2.96 14.01 -12.72
N TYR A 13 2.98 13.22 -11.63
CA TYR A 13 1.77 12.62 -11.06
C TYR A 13 0.78 13.69 -10.62
N PHE A 14 1.22 14.64 -9.80
CA PHE A 14 0.35 15.70 -9.29
C PHE A 14 -0.17 16.63 -10.39
N GLN A 15 0.66 16.97 -11.37
CA GLN A 15 0.22 17.75 -12.53
C GLN A 15 -0.83 17.01 -13.37
N THR A 16 -0.66 15.71 -13.57
CA THR A 16 -1.62 14.89 -14.32
C THR A 16 -2.93 14.78 -13.56
N ARG A 17 -2.89 14.54 -12.26
CA ARG A 17 -4.05 14.51 -11.36
C ARG A 17 -4.81 15.84 -11.42
N GLU A 18 -4.14 16.97 -11.28
CA GLU A 18 -4.76 18.31 -11.37
C GLU A 18 -5.42 18.55 -12.74
N ARG A 19 -4.76 18.15 -13.83
CA ARG A 19 -5.33 18.26 -15.18
C ARG A 19 -6.57 17.41 -15.35
N LEU A 20 -6.58 16.18 -14.81
CA LEU A 20 -7.73 15.29 -14.84
C LEU A 20 -8.89 15.86 -14.01
N SER A 21 -8.64 16.37 -12.80
CA SER A 21 -9.65 17.01 -11.97
C SER A 21 -10.33 18.17 -12.71
N LYS A 22 -9.54 19.08 -13.29
CA LYS A 22 -10.07 20.20 -14.09
C LYS A 22 -10.90 19.74 -15.30
N ALA A 23 -10.48 18.66 -15.97
CA ALA A 23 -11.23 18.10 -17.10
C ALA A 23 -12.57 17.51 -16.66
N ILE A 24 -12.61 16.77 -15.53
CA ILE A 24 -13.84 16.19 -14.99
C ILE A 24 -14.79 17.28 -14.47
N GLU A 25 -14.27 18.32 -13.83
CA GLU A 25 -15.06 19.49 -13.43
C GLU A 25 -15.72 20.18 -14.63
N ALA A 26 -14.95 20.39 -15.70
CA ALA A 26 -15.47 20.97 -16.94
C ALA A 26 -16.55 20.08 -17.58
N LEU A 27 -16.33 18.76 -17.62
CA LEU A 27 -17.33 17.79 -18.09
C LEU A 27 -18.59 17.80 -17.22
N SER A 28 -18.45 17.92 -15.89
CA SER A 28 -19.56 17.99 -14.95
C SER A 28 -20.41 19.23 -15.18
N LYS A 29 -19.77 20.38 -15.44
CA LYS A 29 -20.46 21.64 -15.77
C LYS A 29 -21.22 21.54 -17.10
N LEU A 30 -20.56 21.09 -18.15
CA LEU A 30 -21.19 20.85 -19.45
C LEU A 30 -22.35 19.85 -19.36
N GLY A 31 -22.17 18.79 -18.56
CA GLY A 31 -23.20 17.79 -18.32
C GLY A 31 -24.43 18.37 -17.62
N ALA A 32 -24.25 19.24 -16.65
CA ALA A 32 -25.33 19.94 -15.96
C ALA A 32 -26.09 20.86 -16.92
N GLU A 33 -25.38 21.62 -17.77
CA GLU A 33 -25.97 22.52 -18.78
C GLU A 33 -26.71 21.73 -19.89
N SER A 34 -26.22 20.52 -20.25
CA SER A 34 -26.78 19.67 -21.29
C SER A 34 -27.88 18.72 -20.79
N GLY A 35 -28.20 18.74 -19.49
CA GLY A 35 -29.25 17.89 -18.91
C GLY A 35 -28.92 16.40 -18.90
N ILE A 36 -27.65 16.01 -18.74
CA ILE A 36 -27.30 14.59 -18.59
C ILE A 36 -27.97 14.01 -17.34
N GLY A 37 -28.40 12.76 -17.45
CA GLY A 37 -29.14 12.07 -16.40
C GLY A 37 -28.35 11.95 -15.08
N PRO A 38 -29.06 11.86 -13.93
CA PRO A 38 -28.46 11.90 -12.58
C PRO A 38 -27.40 10.80 -12.35
N GLY A 39 -27.56 9.61 -12.92
CA GLY A 39 -26.59 8.53 -12.78
C GLY A 39 -25.21 8.86 -13.40
N ARG A 40 -25.18 9.54 -14.55
CA ARG A 40 -23.92 9.96 -15.18
C ARG A 40 -23.27 11.11 -14.41
N MET A 41 -24.07 12.02 -13.84
CA MET A 41 -23.57 13.08 -12.97
C MET A 41 -22.97 12.50 -11.68
N ALA A 42 -23.60 11.49 -11.08
CA ALA A 42 -23.06 10.81 -9.91
C ALA A 42 -21.71 10.13 -10.24
N LEU A 43 -21.58 9.49 -11.43
CA LEU A 43 -20.32 8.93 -11.87
C LEU A 43 -19.21 9.99 -11.96
N LEU A 44 -19.46 11.15 -12.57
CA LEU A 44 -18.46 12.22 -12.66
C LEU A 44 -18.04 12.75 -11.28
N LYS A 45 -18.99 12.90 -10.35
CA LYS A 45 -18.69 13.30 -8.96
C LYS A 45 -17.83 12.25 -8.23
N ASN A 46 -18.15 10.96 -8.40
CA ASN A 46 -17.37 9.88 -7.80
C ASN A 46 -15.94 9.82 -8.37
N LEU A 47 -15.78 10.01 -9.70
CA LEU A 47 -14.47 10.08 -10.33
C LEU A 47 -13.64 11.26 -9.81
N LEU A 48 -14.27 12.42 -9.60
CA LEU A 48 -13.59 13.59 -9.03
C LEU A 48 -13.16 13.33 -7.58
N ALA A 49 -14.05 12.78 -6.75
CA ALA A 49 -13.74 12.42 -5.37
C ALA A 49 -12.56 11.43 -5.29
N ASN A 50 -12.58 10.37 -6.12
CA ASN A 50 -11.48 9.39 -6.17
C ASN A 50 -10.14 10.00 -6.61
N LEU A 51 -10.15 11.06 -7.45
CA LEU A 51 -8.93 11.77 -7.82
C LEU A 51 -8.40 12.66 -6.70
N GLU A 52 -9.25 13.12 -5.79
CA GLU A 52 -8.87 13.96 -4.65
C GLU A 52 -8.38 13.14 -3.46
N ASP A 53 -8.73 11.86 -3.39
CA ASP A 53 -8.28 10.97 -2.33
C ASP A 53 -6.75 10.77 -2.35
N PRO A 54 -6.10 10.68 -1.19
CA PRO A 54 -4.69 10.32 -1.10
C PRO A 54 -4.41 8.97 -1.76
N PHE A 55 -3.21 8.81 -2.33
CA PHE A 55 -2.76 7.56 -2.96
C PHE A 55 -2.82 6.40 -1.96
N LEU A 56 -3.54 5.34 -2.28
CA LEU A 56 -3.78 4.23 -1.37
C LEU A 56 -2.81 3.07 -1.58
N PHE A 57 -1.96 2.83 -0.59
CA PHE A 57 -1.16 1.61 -0.48
C PHE A 57 -1.86 0.54 0.33
N VAL A 58 -1.82 -0.70 -0.14
CA VAL A 58 -2.21 -1.88 0.64
C VAL A 58 -0.98 -2.76 0.81
N VAL A 59 -0.62 -3.07 2.05
CA VAL A 59 0.55 -3.90 2.37
C VAL A 59 0.11 -5.26 2.85
N VAL A 60 0.56 -6.31 2.17
CA VAL A 60 0.20 -7.71 2.41
C VAL A 60 1.46 -8.54 2.60
N GLY A 61 1.42 -9.52 3.46
CA GLY A 61 2.54 -10.45 3.69
C GLY A 61 2.35 -11.24 4.97
N GLU A 62 3.16 -12.29 5.13
CA GLU A 62 3.09 -13.14 6.32
C GLU A 62 3.42 -12.40 7.63
N VAL A 63 3.07 -13.04 8.75
CA VAL A 63 3.54 -12.60 10.07
C VAL A 63 5.08 -12.57 10.05
N ASN A 64 5.67 -11.55 10.64
CA ASN A 64 7.12 -11.34 10.69
C ASN A 64 7.82 -11.15 9.32
N ALA A 65 7.09 -10.96 8.23
CA ALA A 65 7.70 -10.60 6.94
C ALA A 65 8.36 -9.21 6.92
N GLY A 66 8.16 -8.41 7.97
CA GLY A 66 8.74 -7.07 8.11
C GLY A 66 7.87 -5.95 7.54
N LYS A 67 6.54 -6.15 7.44
CA LYS A 67 5.59 -5.14 6.98
C LYS A 67 5.67 -3.86 7.80
N SER A 68 5.48 -3.96 9.11
CA SER A 68 5.52 -2.82 10.03
C SER A 68 6.88 -2.10 10.02
N THR A 69 7.99 -2.86 9.93
CA THR A 69 9.33 -2.27 9.78
C THR A 69 9.48 -1.51 8.46
N LEU A 70 8.93 -2.06 7.37
CA LEU A 70 8.91 -1.39 6.07
C LEU A 70 8.14 -0.07 6.14
N LEU A 71 6.99 -0.09 6.81
CA LEU A 71 6.17 1.11 7.00
C LEU A 71 6.89 2.16 7.84
N ASN A 72 7.48 1.78 8.96
CA ASN A 72 8.27 2.67 9.80
C ASN A 72 9.43 3.30 9.00
N ALA A 73 10.09 2.52 8.14
CA ALA A 73 11.15 3.04 7.28
C ALA A 73 10.64 4.01 6.21
N LEU A 74 9.47 3.75 5.63
CA LEU A 74 8.83 4.66 4.67
C LEU A 74 8.44 5.99 5.31
N PHE A 75 7.86 5.95 6.50
CA PHE A 75 7.43 7.15 7.22
C PHE A 75 8.59 7.89 7.92
N GLY A 76 9.70 7.20 8.20
CA GLY A 76 10.81 7.76 8.98
C GLY A 76 10.52 7.91 10.48
N GLU A 77 9.45 7.29 10.96
CA GLU A 77 8.98 7.32 12.34
C GLU A 77 8.60 5.91 12.79
N ASP A 78 8.66 5.64 14.08
CA ASP A 78 8.20 4.38 14.66
C ASP A 78 6.67 4.37 14.77
N PHE A 79 6.04 4.15 13.66
CA PHE A 79 4.61 4.32 13.42
C PHE A 79 3.78 3.11 13.82
N CYS A 80 4.35 1.93 13.61
CA CYS A 80 3.73 0.63 13.83
C CYS A 80 4.34 -0.06 15.05
N ASN A 81 4.53 0.66 16.17
CA ASN A 81 5.04 0.03 17.38
C ASN A 81 4.00 -0.94 17.96
N ALA A 82 4.43 -2.16 18.23
CA ALA A 82 3.60 -3.26 18.74
C ALA A 82 2.89 -2.95 20.07
N ASP A 83 3.35 -1.92 20.81
CA ASP A 83 2.77 -1.52 22.10
C ASP A 83 1.62 -0.50 21.97
N VAL A 84 1.42 0.11 20.80
CA VAL A 84 0.45 1.19 20.58
C VAL A 84 -0.77 0.74 19.78
N ILE A 85 -0.65 -0.32 18.98
CA ILE A 85 -1.75 -0.83 18.17
C ILE A 85 -1.86 -2.34 18.38
N PRO A 86 -3.01 -2.90 18.79
CA PRO A 86 -3.25 -4.34 18.78
C PRO A 86 -3.42 -4.83 17.33
N THR A 87 -2.38 -4.64 16.48
CA THR A 87 -2.42 -4.82 15.04
C THR A 87 -2.19 -6.25 14.58
N THR A 88 -2.13 -7.22 15.47
CA THR A 88 -1.94 -8.62 15.07
C THR A 88 -3.21 -9.29 14.57
N GLU A 89 -4.40 -8.69 14.81
CA GLU A 89 -5.68 -9.32 14.49
C GLU A 89 -6.61 -8.46 13.60
N ARG A 90 -6.36 -7.13 13.50
CA ARG A 90 -7.22 -6.20 12.76
C ARG A 90 -6.47 -5.50 11.65
N ILE A 91 -7.21 -5.08 10.62
CA ILE A 91 -6.69 -4.24 9.53
C ILE A 91 -6.57 -2.81 10.06
N ALA A 92 -5.38 -2.21 9.95
CA ALA A 92 -5.15 -0.82 10.30
C ALA A 92 -5.15 0.06 9.04
N PHE A 93 -6.08 1.02 9.00
CA PHE A 93 -6.18 1.99 7.91
C PHE A 93 -5.66 3.35 8.37
N PHE A 94 -4.43 3.66 8.00
CA PHE A 94 -3.74 4.90 8.37
C PHE A 94 -4.14 6.04 7.45
N LYS A 95 -4.53 7.16 8.08
CA LYS A 95 -4.95 8.40 7.43
C LYS A 95 -4.29 9.61 8.10
N TYR A 96 -4.21 10.72 7.38
CA TYR A 96 -3.81 11.99 7.98
C TYR A 96 -4.89 12.49 8.96
N GLY A 97 -4.44 12.90 10.15
CA GLY A 97 -5.25 13.63 11.13
C GLY A 97 -4.39 14.69 11.81
N ALA A 98 -4.95 15.85 12.11
CA ALA A 98 -4.24 16.91 12.83
C ALA A 98 -3.83 16.49 14.24
N GLU A 99 -4.60 15.57 14.84
CA GLU A 99 -4.34 14.95 16.13
C GLU A 99 -4.35 13.43 15.99
N ALA A 100 -3.53 12.76 16.80
CA ALA A 100 -3.48 11.31 16.82
C ALA A 100 -4.73 10.75 17.51
N HIS A 101 -5.51 9.94 16.81
CA HIS A 101 -6.66 9.22 17.36
C HIS A 101 -6.95 7.96 16.55
N GLU A 102 -7.81 7.12 17.09
CA GLU A 102 -8.25 5.88 16.45
C GLU A 102 -9.77 5.83 16.44
N PHE A 103 -10.31 5.22 15.40
CA PHE A 103 -11.75 5.04 15.24
C PHE A 103 -12.03 3.60 14.80
N ASP A 104 -12.87 2.89 15.55
CA ASP A 104 -13.32 1.56 15.18
C ASP A 104 -14.34 1.65 14.03
N PHE A 105 -13.88 1.39 12.82
CA PHE A 105 -14.74 1.41 11.63
C PHE A 105 -15.62 0.16 11.56
N SER A 106 -15.06 -1.01 11.92
CA SER A 106 -15.77 -2.29 12.04
C SER A 106 -15.04 -3.21 13.03
N GLU A 107 -15.55 -4.43 13.22
CA GLU A 107 -14.87 -5.44 14.04
C GLU A 107 -13.45 -5.75 13.53
N ASP A 108 -13.28 -5.75 12.21
CA ASP A 108 -12.03 -6.13 11.54
C ASP A 108 -11.13 -4.94 11.16
N ILE A 109 -11.64 -3.70 11.21
CA ILE A 109 -10.95 -2.52 10.69
C ILE A 109 -10.91 -1.41 11.73
N VAL A 110 -9.71 -0.89 11.97
CA VAL A 110 -9.48 0.33 12.75
C VAL A 110 -8.90 1.41 11.83
N GLU A 111 -9.49 2.60 11.83
CA GLU A 111 -8.92 3.80 11.23
C GLU A 111 -7.97 4.47 12.22
N VAL A 112 -6.76 4.72 11.77
CA VAL A 112 -5.68 5.26 12.60
C VAL A 112 -5.26 6.61 12.04
N PHE A 113 -5.59 7.68 12.74
CA PHE A 113 -5.25 9.04 12.32
C PHE A 113 -3.95 9.49 13.00
N ARG A 114 -3.01 10.01 12.20
CA ARG A 114 -1.71 10.50 12.70
C ARG A 114 -1.32 11.82 12.01
N PRO A 115 -0.67 12.76 12.73
CA PRO A 115 -0.23 14.05 12.18
C PRO A 115 1.08 13.94 11.39
N ASN A 116 1.23 12.89 10.58
CA ASN A 116 2.39 12.65 9.75
C ASN A 116 2.21 13.27 8.37
N GLN A 117 3.22 14.01 7.86
CA GLN A 117 3.13 14.70 6.57
C GLN A 117 2.96 13.75 5.38
N PHE A 118 3.52 12.53 5.45
CA PHE A 118 3.37 11.51 4.41
C PHE A 118 1.90 11.15 4.21
N LEU A 119 1.13 11.04 5.29
CA LEU A 119 -0.29 10.67 5.22
C LEU A 119 -1.19 11.74 4.60
N LYS A 120 -0.68 12.94 4.31
CA LYS A 120 -1.45 13.94 3.54
C LYS A 120 -1.62 13.53 2.08
N ASP A 121 -0.61 12.87 1.53
CA ASP A 121 -0.59 12.46 0.12
C ASP A 121 -0.88 10.98 -0.05
N PHE A 122 -0.74 10.19 1.03
CA PHE A 122 -0.86 8.74 1.04
C PHE A 122 -1.75 8.23 2.16
N ASN A 123 -2.66 7.34 1.81
CA ASN A 123 -3.33 6.46 2.75
C ASN A 123 -2.65 5.08 2.73
N LEU A 124 -2.69 4.40 3.87
CA LEU A 124 -2.03 3.10 4.00
C LEU A 124 -2.93 2.10 4.70
N VAL A 125 -3.03 0.91 4.15
CA VAL A 125 -3.65 -0.24 4.80
C VAL A 125 -2.58 -1.26 5.17
N ASP A 126 -2.35 -1.43 6.48
CA ASP A 126 -1.56 -2.54 7.01
C ASP A 126 -2.48 -3.72 7.34
N THR A 127 -2.13 -4.88 6.83
CA THR A 127 -2.93 -6.07 7.02
C THR A 127 -2.33 -6.97 8.09
N PRO A 128 -3.15 -7.67 8.91
CA PRO A 128 -2.65 -8.73 9.77
C PRO A 128 -1.84 -9.74 8.97
N GLY A 129 -0.87 -10.36 9.61
CA GLY A 129 -0.09 -11.41 8.94
C GLY A 129 -0.99 -12.57 8.49
N THR A 130 -0.76 -13.05 7.27
CA THR A 130 -1.62 -13.99 6.56
C THR A 130 -1.80 -15.38 7.20
N ASN A 131 -1.26 -15.64 8.39
CA ASN A 131 -1.49 -16.90 9.12
C ASN A 131 -2.82 -16.97 9.90
N SER A 132 -3.54 -15.84 10.04
CA SER A 132 -4.88 -15.77 10.66
C SER A 132 -6.02 -15.59 9.65
N ILE A 133 -6.08 -16.28 8.69
CA ILE A 133 -6.12 -16.16 7.23
C ILE A 133 -7.51 -16.01 6.61
N GLU A 134 -8.58 -16.62 7.07
CA GLU A 134 -9.84 -16.63 6.29
C GLU A 134 -10.74 -15.42 6.53
N ALA A 135 -10.80 -14.94 7.76
CA ALA A 135 -11.70 -13.84 8.12
C ALA A 135 -11.22 -12.46 7.66
N THR A 136 -9.89 -12.23 7.64
CA THR A 136 -9.30 -10.92 7.29
C THR A 136 -9.10 -10.70 5.79
N HIS A 137 -9.05 -11.76 4.99
CA HIS A 137 -8.86 -11.63 3.55
C HIS A 137 -10.07 -11.05 2.82
N GLN A 138 -11.30 -11.34 3.30
CA GLN A 138 -12.51 -10.86 2.65
C GLN A 138 -12.64 -9.34 2.73
N PRO A 139 -12.50 -8.68 3.90
CA PRO A 139 -12.53 -7.22 3.97
C PRO A 139 -11.43 -6.55 3.12
N ILE A 140 -10.21 -7.11 3.08
CA ILE A 140 -9.14 -6.58 2.24
C ILE A 140 -9.54 -6.65 0.76
N THR A 141 -10.00 -7.82 0.31
CA THR A 141 -10.33 -8.06 -1.10
C THR A 141 -11.53 -7.24 -1.55
N GLU A 142 -12.56 -7.11 -0.72
CA GLU A 142 -13.81 -6.47 -1.09
C GLU A 142 -13.79 -4.95 -0.91
N GLN A 143 -13.11 -4.45 0.12
CA GLN A 143 -13.15 -3.03 0.47
C GLN A 143 -11.92 -2.26 -0.01
N PHE A 144 -10.71 -2.75 0.25
CA PHE A 144 -9.50 -1.98 -0.01
C PHE A 144 -8.87 -2.23 -1.37
N LEU A 145 -8.83 -3.46 -1.86
CA LEU A 145 -8.22 -3.74 -3.15
C LEU A 145 -8.88 -3.02 -4.33
N PRO A 146 -10.22 -2.87 -4.41
CA PRO A 146 -10.84 -2.08 -5.48
C PRO A 146 -10.37 -0.63 -5.54
N MET A 147 -10.07 -0.05 -4.39
CA MET A 147 -9.64 1.35 -4.25
C MET A 147 -8.12 1.50 -4.25
N ALA A 148 -7.36 0.41 -4.05
CA ALA A 148 -5.91 0.46 -3.96
C ALA A 148 -5.28 0.97 -5.24
N ASP A 149 -4.36 1.92 -5.12
CA ASP A 149 -3.50 2.36 -6.22
C ASP A 149 -2.28 1.45 -6.37
N LEU A 150 -1.80 0.89 -5.26
CA LEU A 150 -0.67 -0.03 -5.22
C LEU A 150 -0.83 -1.08 -4.11
N VAL A 151 -0.50 -2.34 -4.45
CA VAL A 151 -0.46 -3.44 -3.50
C VAL A 151 0.98 -3.93 -3.35
N LEU A 152 1.52 -3.81 -2.15
CA LEU A 152 2.86 -4.28 -1.80
C LEU A 152 2.78 -5.67 -1.20
N PHE A 153 3.29 -6.67 -1.91
CA PHE A 153 3.46 -8.02 -1.37
C PHE A 153 4.84 -8.15 -0.74
N VAL A 154 4.85 -8.24 0.58
CA VAL A 154 6.08 -8.31 1.38
C VAL A 154 6.42 -9.77 1.67
N PHE A 155 7.57 -10.20 1.16
CA PHE A 155 8.17 -11.51 1.39
C PHE A 155 9.38 -11.34 2.31
N SER A 156 9.56 -12.25 3.25
CA SER A 156 10.80 -12.31 4.03
C SER A 156 11.86 -13.10 3.28
N VAL A 157 13.11 -12.62 3.30
CA VAL A 157 14.26 -13.36 2.77
C VAL A 157 14.47 -14.71 3.49
N THR A 158 13.94 -14.87 4.71
CA THR A 158 14.01 -16.12 5.48
C THR A 158 12.90 -17.11 5.15
N ASN A 159 11.76 -16.62 4.63
CA ASN A 159 10.63 -17.45 4.17
C ASN A 159 9.97 -16.84 2.93
N PRO A 160 10.65 -16.79 1.78
CA PRO A 160 10.11 -16.17 0.57
C PRO A 160 9.00 -17.00 -0.10
N TRP A 161 8.74 -18.20 0.41
CA TRP A 161 7.79 -19.17 -0.16
C TRP A 161 6.52 -19.31 0.66
N GLY A 162 6.23 -18.39 1.55
CA GLY A 162 5.07 -18.44 2.43
C GLY A 162 3.77 -18.72 1.66
N ALA A 163 3.19 -19.91 1.90
CA ALA A 163 2.07 -20.42 1.11
C ALA A 163 0.88 -19.45 1.09
N SER A 164 0.58 -18.88 2.24
CA SER A 164 -0.57 -17.97 2.41
C SER A 164 -0.49 -16.69 1.58
N THR A 165 0.72 -16.12 1.43
CA THR A 165 0.93 -14.93 0.58
C THR A 165 0.71 -15.28 -0.89
N TRP A 166 1.18 -16.45 -1.34
CA TRP A 166 0.97 -16.92 -2.71
C TRP A 166 -0.50 -17.27 -2.99
N GLU A 167 -1.20 -17.92 -2.04
CA GLU A 167 -2.63 -18.22 -2.15
C GLU A 167 -3.47 -16.94 -2.22
N PHE A 168 -3.11 -15.93 -1.43
CA PHE A 168 -3.79 -14.63 -1.52
C PHE A 168 -3.55 -13.98 -2.87
N LEU A 169 -2.31 -14.00 -3.38
CA LEU A 169 -1.99 -13.47 -4.70
C LEU A 169 -2.75 -14.22 -5.82
N ASP A 170 -2.90 -15.53 -5.72
CA ASP A 170 -3.69 -16.35 -6.67
C ASP A 170 -5.15 -15.88 -6.74
N ARG A 171 -5.75 -15.53 -5.60
CA ARG A 171 -7.15 -15.05 -5.55
C ARG A 171 -7.34 -13.69 -6.23
N ILE A 172 -6.36 -12.79 -6.09
CA ILE A 172 -6.52 -11.40 -6.55
C ILE A 172 -5.88 -11.10 -7.90
N HIS A 173 -4.92 -11.93 -8.37
CA HIS A 173 -4.06 -11.59 -9.50
C HIS A 173 -4.79 -11.28 -10.82
N HIS A 174 -5.94 -11.89 -11.08
CA HIS A 174 -6.72 -11.66 -12.31
C HIS A 174 -7.23 -10.22 -12.43
N GLN A 175 -7.58 -9.60 -11.31
CA GLN A 175 -8.16 -8.25 -11.26
C GLN A 175 -7.12 -7.15 -11.10
N TRP A 176 -5.97 -7.43 -10.44
CA TRP A 176 -5.06 -6.41 -9.90
C TRP A 176 -3.63 -6.47 -10.44
N LYS A 177 -3.37 -7.23 -11.49
CA LYS A 177 -2.02 -7.48 -12.06
C LYS A 177 -1.12 -6.26 -12.20
N LYS A 178 -1.68 -5.10 -12.57
CA LYS A 178 -0.92 -3.88 -12.85
C LYS A 178 -0.56 -3.06 -11.60
N LYS A 179 -1.14 -3.41 -10.46
CA LYS A 179 -1.00 -2.66 -9.20
C LYS A 179 -0.16 -3.39 -8.15
N VAL A 180 0.43 -4.52 -8.51
CA VAL A 180 1.17 -5.38 -7.58
C VAL A 180 2.67 -5.16 -7.73
N VAL A 181 3.33 -4.96 -6.60
CA VAL A 181 4.80 -4.89 -6.46
C VAL A 181 5.24 -5.88 -5.39
N PHE A 182 6.32 -6.59 -5.63
CA PHE A 182 6.95 -7.47 -4.65
C PHE A 182 8.07 -6.76 -3.91
N VAL A 183 8.10 -6.95 -2.61
CA VAL A 183 9.16 -6.45 -1.73
C VAL A 183 9.77 -7.63 -1.00
N LEU A 184 11.02 -7.97 -1.32
CA LEU A 184 11.80 -8.95 -0.57
C LEU A 184 12.50 -8.21 0.58
N GLN A 185 12.01 -8.44 1.79
CA GLN A 185 12.40 -7.72 3.01
C GLN A 185 13.43 -8.51 3.83
N GLN A 186 14.15 -7.82 4.74
CA GLN A 186 15.14 -8.40 5.64
C GLN A 186 16.40 -8.87 4.89
N CYS A 187 16.78 -8.21 3.79
CA CYS A 187 17.93 -8.62 2.98
C CYS A 187 19.27 -8.50 3.72
N ASP A 188 19.33 -7.74 4.81
CA ASP A 188 20.47 -7.68 5.73
C ASP A 188 20.78 -9.01 6.44
N LEU A 189 19.88 -10.00 6.40
CA LEU A 189 20.07 -11.32 7.00
C LEU A 189 20.72 -12.34 6.07
N ARG A 190 21.07 -11.96 4.84
CA ARG A 190 21.64 -12.82 3.81
C ARG A 190 22.76 -12.13 3.05
N THR A 191 23.58 -12.92 2.34
CA THR A 191 24.57 -12.36 1.42
C THR A 191 23.91 -11.84 0.14
N ASP A 192 24.61 -10.98 -0.59
CA ASP A 192 24.07 -10.42 -1.85
C ASP A 192 23.81 -11.54 -2.88
N GLU A 193 24.63 -12.57 -2.91
CA GLU A 193 24.47 -13.73 -3.80
C GLU A 193 23.21 -14.54 -3.45
N GLU A 194 22.95 -14.75 -2.13
CA GLU A 194 21.74 -15.44 -1.67
C GLU A 194 20.49 -14.62 -1.99
N VAL A 195 20.53 -13.31 -1.77
CA VAL A 195 19.43 -12.38 -2.10
C VAL A 195 19.14 -12.42 -3.60
N ALA A 196 20.17 -12.35 -4.44
CA ALA A 196 20.00 -12.42 -5.89
C ALA A 196 19.37 -13.75 -6.34
N ALA A 197 19.79 -14.88 -5.78
CA ALA A 197 19.23 -16.20 -6.07
C ALA A 197 17.74 -16.30 -5.65
N ILE A 198 17.38 -15.74 -4.48
CA ILE A 198 16.00 -15.71 -3.98
C ILE A 198 15.14 -14.83 -4.90
N LEU A 199 15.61 -13.64 -5.29
CA LEU A 199 14.91 -12.74 -6.22
C LEU A 199 14.63 -13.42 -7.56
N GLU A 200 15.64 -14.05 -8.13
CA GLU A 200 15.48 -14.76 -9.40
C GLU A 200 14.43 -15.87 -9.30
N HIS A 201 14.47 -16.66 -8.23
CA HIS A 201 13.49 -17.73 -8.02
C HIS A 201 12.07 -17.19 -7.77
N LEU A 202 11.94 -16.10 -6.99
CA LEU A 202 10.66 -15.41 -6.74
C LEU A 202 10.02 -14.95 -8.06
N GLN A 203 10.80 -14.32 -8.92
CA GLN A 203 10.35 -13.85 -10.23
C GLN A 203 9.98 -15.00 -11.17
N LYS A 204 10.80 -16.09 -11.21
CA LYS A 204 10.50 -17.30 -12.00
C LYS A 204 9.21 -17.95 -11.54
N THR A 205 8.99 -18.07 -10.23
CA THR A 205 7.78 -18.65 -9.65
C THR A 205 6.56 -17.80 -10.01
N ALA A 206 6.66 -16.48 -9.87
CA ALA A 206 5.59 -15.57 -10.23
C ALA A 206 5.26 -15.65 -11.73
N HIS A 207 6.28 -15.68 -12.59
CA HIS A 207 6.08 -15.80 -14.02
C HIS A 207 5.43 -17.15 -14.39
N HIS A 208 5.86 -18.24 -13.79
CA HIS A 208 5.27 -19.57 -14.03
C HIS A 208 3.79 -19.64 -13.58
N ARG A 209 3.45 -19.04 -12.42
CA ARG A 209 2.08 -19.09 -11.88
C ARG A 209 1.13 -18.13 -12.59
N PHE A 210 1.58 -16.93 -12.93
CA PHE A 210 0.72 -15.82 -13.36
C PHE A 210 0.96 -15.36 -14.80
N GLY A 211 1.97 -15.90 -15.48
CA GLY A 211 2.31 -15.54 -16.86
C GLY A 211 2.85 -14.12 -17.02
N GLN A 212 3.31 -13.47 -15.93
CA GLN A 212 3.81 -12.10 -15.94
C GLN A 212 4.95 -11.88 -14.94
N HIS A 213 5.70 -10.80 -15.16
CA HIS A 213 6.71 -10.31 -14.23
C HIS A 213 6.12 -9.21 -13.35
N PHE A 214 6.40 -9.29 -12.05
CA PHE A 214 6.07 -8.23 -11.10
C PHE A 214 7.33 -7.40 -10.81
N PRO A 215 7.24 -6.07 -10.72
CA PRO A 215 8.32 -5.26 -10.17
C PRO A 215 8.70 -5.81 -8.79
N THR A 216 9.99 -6.05 -8.56
CA THR A 216 10.46 -6.69 -7.32
C THR A 216 11.65 -5.92 -6.79
N PHE A 217 11.60 -5.55 -5.51
CA PHE A 217 12.62 -4.78 -4.82
C PHE A 217 13.14 -5.57 -3.62
N ALA A 218 14.48 -5.68 -3.51
CA ALA A 218 15.14 -6.22 -2.33
C ALA A 218 15.48 -5.07 -1.39
N VAL A 219 15.05 -5.15 -0.13
CA VAL A 219 15.22 -4.07 0.84
C VAL A 219 15.60 -4.60 2.23
N SER A 220 16.32 -3.77 3.00
CA SER A 220 16.43 -3.87 4.44
C SER A 220 15.79 -2.64 5.06
N ALA A 221 14.51 -2.75 5.42
CA ALA A 221 13.81 -1.65 6.05
C ALA A 221 14.41 -1.25 7.40
N LYS A 222 14.96 -2.22 8.14
CA LYS A 222 15.68 -1.95 9.40
C LYS A 222 16.88 -1.03 9.17
N THR A 223 17.72 -1.34 8.19
CA THR A 223 18.88 -0.52 7.85
C THR A 223 18.46 0.85 7.34
N ALA A 224 17.46 0.91 6.46
CA ALA A 224 16.92 2.16 5.95
C ALA A 224 16.32 3.05 7.05
N PHE A 225 15.58 2.47 8.00
CA PHE A 225 15.03 3.20 9.14
C PHE A 225 16.13 3.77 10.05
N LEU A 226 17.13 2.94 10.35
CA LEU A 226 18.28 3.39 11.17
C LEU A 226 19.07 4.51 10.47
N ALA A 227 19.30 4.43 9.17
CA ALA A 227 19.96 5.48 8.42
C ALA A 227 19.19 6.80 8.49
N LYS A 228 17.88 6.77 8.24
CA LYS A 228 17.01 7.96 8.35
C LYS A 228 17.01 8.60 9.75
N THR A 229 16.95 7.77 10.79
CA THR A 229 16.84 8.26 12.18
C THR A 229 18.18 8.70 12.77
N SER A 230 19.30 8.13 12.30
CA SER A 230 20.66 8.51 12.75
C SER A 230 21.27 9.68 11.97
N GLY A 231 20.58 10.22 10.97
CA GLY A 231 21.07 11.36 10.18
C GLY A 231 22.28 11.05 9.30
N HIS A 232 22.53 9.79 8.97
CA HIS A 232 23.52 9.37 7.99
C HIS A 232 22.79 9.13 6.67
N ASP A 233 22.97 10.08 5.76
CA ASP A 233 22.63 9.95 4.33
C ASP A 233 23.63 9.05 3.62
#